data_df5719a309a65cf90cda6b2d3bb7a18a
#
_entry.id   df5719a309a65cf90cda6b2d3bb7a18a
#
_cell.length_a   1.000
_cell.length_b   1.000
_cell.length_c   1.000
_cell.angle_alpha   90.00
_cell.angle_beta   90.00
_cell.angle_gamma   90.00
#
_symmetry.space_group_name_H-M   'P 1'
#
loop_
_entity.id
_entity.type
_entity.pdbx_description
1 polymer ?
#
loop_
_entity_poly.entity_id
_entity_poly.type
_entity_poly.pdbx_seq_one_letter_code
_entity_poly.pdbx_strand_id
1 'polypeptide(L)'
;MKNILLLLILGLLACEEKEAEDLSPFVGTWVVTEMGIYEISDCNGDIDDTEWRGLKGKGLTITLELKKNGTGIETVTGPDAKVTSFTWYDAGGTICILDECNIYEMTNSQLSFHINKVKDPFCIDENYAVTGHTSKRDCENASTGNEWSPKECHKIKYKKQI
;
A
#
# COMPACT_ATOMS: atom_id res chain seq x y z
N MET A 1 25.86 -59.68 -20.97
CA MET A 1 26.08 -58.34 -20.33
C MET A 1 25.60 -57.16 -21.21
N LYS A 2 24.34 -57.22 -21.69
CA LYS A 2 23.79 -56.19 -22.61
C LYS A 2 22.48 -55.53 -22.10
N ASN A 3 21.97 -55.96 -20.94
CA ASN A 3 20.65 -55.49 -20.46
C ASN A 3 20.70 -54.57 -19.25
N ILE A 4 21.89 -54.17 -18.77
CA ILE A 4 22.01 -53.26 -17.58
C ILE A 4 22.07 -51.78 -18.00
N LEU A 5 22.38 -51.51 -19.28
CA LEU A 5 22.51 -50.11 -19.74
C LEU A 5 21.17 -49.44 -20.07
N LEU A 6 20.10 -50.24 -20.25
CA LEU A 6 18.77 -49.72 -20.63
C LEU A 6 17.94 -49.23 -19.43
N LEU A 7 18.28 -49.67 -18.22
CA LEU A 7 17.56 -49.32 -16.99
C LEU A 7 18.00 -47.98 -16.35
N LEU A 8 19.17 -47.46 -16.76
CA LEU A 8 19.71 -46.20 -16.24
C LEU A 8 19.19 -44.94 -16.94
N ILE A 9 18.57 -45.11 -18.12
CA ILE A 9 18.03 -43.95 -18.89
C ILE A 9 16.59 -43.63 -18.52
N LEU A 10 15.84 -44.57 -17.89
CA LEU A 10 14.46 -44.36 -17.45
C LEU A 10 14.32 -43.60 -16.10
N GLY A 11 15.41 -43.41 -15.39
CA GLY A 11 15.43 -42.72 -14.10
C GLY A 11 15.54 -41.18 -14.16
N LEU A 12 15.77 -40.62 -15.36
CA LEU A 12 16.01 -39.17 -15.52
C LEU A 12 14.78 -38.40 -16.08
N LEU A 13 13.65 -39.08 -16.26
CA LEU A 13 12.40 -38.46 -16.72
C LEU A 13 11.38 -38.26 -15.60
N ALA A 14 11.80 -38.40 -14.34
CA ALA A 14 10.92 -38.17 -13.22
C ALA A 14 11.19 -36.81 -12.61
N CYS A 15 10.13 -36.02 -12.58
CA CYS A 15 9.95 -34.82 -11.79
C CYS A 15 10.66 -33.53 -12.29
N GLU A 16 10.21 -33.00 -13.42
CA GLU A 16 9.80 -31.59 -13.31
C GLU A 16 8.42 -31.61 -12.63
N GLU A 17 8.37 -31.73 -11.31
CA GLU A 17 7.34 -31.09 -10.54
C GLU A 17 7.52 -29.60 -10.85
N LYS A 18 6.70 -29.09 -11.78
CA LYS A 18 6.34 -27.66 -11.71
C LYS A 18 5.71 -27.51 -10.32
N GLU A 19 6.52 -27.05 -9.36
CA GLU A 19 5.98 -26.39 -8.18
C GLU A 19 4.95 -25.44 -8.75
N ALA A 20 3.69 -25.67 -8.45
CA ALA A 20 2.65 -24.68 -8.73
C ALA A 20 3.14 -23.45 -8.01
N GLU A 21 3.65 -22.48 -8.79
CA GLU A 21 4.15 -21.24 -8.23
C GLU A 21 2.99 -20.68 -7.42
N ASP A 22 3.10 -20.78 -6.11
CA ASP A 22 2.15 -20.19 -5.17
C ASP A 22 2.31 -18.69 -5.33
N LEU A 23 1.58 -18.17 -6.34
CA LEU A 23 1.63 -16.77 -6.67
C LEU A 23 0.98 -16.03 -5.51
N SER A 24 1.78 -15.29 -4.77
CA SER A 24 1.24 -14.39 -3.75
C SER A 24 -0.02 -13.72 -4.30
N PRO A 25 -1.15 -13.75 -3.59
CA PRO A 25 -2.42 -13.19 -4.05
C PRO A 25 -2.31 -11.70 -4.39
N PHE A 26 -1.24 -11.06 -3.93
CA PHE A 26 -0.99 -9.64 -4.18
C PHE A 26 -0.41 -9.34 -5.56
N VAL A 27 0.21 -10.30 -6.24
CA VAL A 27 0.77 -10.06 -7.58
C VAL A 27 -0.34 -9.64 -8.55
N GLY A 28 -0.12 -8.52 -9.24
CA GLY A 28 -1.07 -7.94 -10.19
C GLY A 28 -1.23 -6.44 -10.03
N THR A 29 -2.27 -5.92 -10.67
CA THR A 29 -2.60 -4.49 -10.65
C THR A 29 -3.74 -4.21 -9.70
N TRP A 30 -3.58 -3.19 -8.89
CA TRP A 30 -4.53 -2.73 -7.90
C TRP A 30 -4.92 -1.29 -8.19
N VAL A 31 -6.16 -0.92 -7.91
CA VAL A 31 -6.64 0.45 -8.05
C VAL A 31 -7.16 0.95 -6.72
N VAL A 32 -6.85 2.20 -6.38
CA VAL A 32 -7.41 2.86 -5.21
C VAL A 32 -8.89 3.11 -5.46
N THR A 33 -9.73 2.56 -4.60
CA THR A 33 -11.19 2.72 -4.67
C THR A 33 -11.72 3.70 -3.63
N GLU A 34 -11.02 3.83 -2.51
CA GLU A 34 -11.41 4.66 -1.38
C GLU A 34 -10.15 5.25 -0.73
N MET A 35 -10.21 6.51 -0.39
CA MET A 35 -9.18 7.21 0.37
C MET A 35 -9.86 8.27 1.22
N GLY A 36 -9.38 8.50 2.44
CA GLY A 36 -9.94 9.50 3.33
C GLY A 36 -9.27 9.50 4.69
N ILE A 37 -9.83 10.29 5.57
CA ILE A 37 -9.35 10.46 6.94
C ILE A 37 -10.45 9.96 7.89
N TYR A 38 -10.09 9.13 8.85
CA TYR A 38 -11.02 8.69 9.88
C TYR A 38 -11.40 9.85 10.80
N GLU A 39 -12.65 9.90 11.21
CA GLU A 39 -13.14 10.86 12.21
C GLU A 39 -12.35 10.78 13.52
N ILE A 40 -11.94 9.57 13.90
CA ILE A 40 -11.15 9.32 15.11
C ILE A 40 -9.73 8.94 14.74
N SER A 41 -8.75 9.61 15.34
CA SER A 41 -7.32 9.43 15.06
C SER A 41 -6.77 8.01 15.34
N ASP A 42 -7.54 7.16 15.98
CA ASP A 42 -7.20 5.75 16.24
C ASP A 42 -7.77 4.80 15.17
N CYS A 43 -8.04 5.32 13.96
CA CYS A 43 -8.54 4.56 12.81
C CYS A 43 -9.93 3.96 13.01
N ASN A 44 -10.81 4.65 13.71
CA ASN A 44 -12.18 4.27 13.97
C ASN A 44 -13.16 5.37 13.53
N GLY A 45 -14.45 5.01 13.44
CA GLY A 45 -15.52 5.93 13.07
C GLY A 45 -15.70 6.04 11.56
N ASP A 46 -16.43 7.05 11.15
CA ASP A 46 -16.69 7.35 9.75
C ASP A 46 -15.43 7.90 9.07
N ILE A 47 -15.44 7.87 7.73
CA ILE A 47 -14.32 8.32 6.92
C ILE A 47 -14.76 9.55 6.14
N ASP A 48 -14.06 10.65 6.32
CA ASP A 48 -14.18 11.79 5.43
C ASP A 48 -13.37 11.53 4.14
N ASP A 49 -14.08 11.26 3.06
CA ASP A 49 -13.55 11.01 1.73
C ASP A 49 -13.81 12.19 0.76
N THR A 50 -14.18 13.34 1.28
CA THR A 50 -14.60 14.52 0.49
C THR A 50 -13.52 14.96 -0.47
N GLU A 51 -12.27 15.04 -0.01
CA GLU A 51 -11.13 15.39 -0.85
C GLU A 51 -10.90 14.36 -1.95
N TRP A 52 -10.93 13.08 -1.61
CA TRP A 52 -10.80 11.98 -2.58
C TRP A 52 -11.84 12.04 -3.69
N ARG A 53 -13.12 12.25 -3.32
CA ARG A 53 -14.20 12.41 -4.31
C ARG A 53 -13.97 13.60 -5.22
N GLY A 54 -13.51 14.71 -4.66
CA GLY A 54 -13.16 15.91 -5.43
C GLY A 54 -12.03 15.67 -6.43
N LEU A 55 -10.97 14.98 -6.01
CA LEU A 55 -9.82 14.64 -6.86
C LEU A 55 -10.20 13.63 -7.95
N LYS A 56 -11.01 12.61 -7.62
CA LYS A 56 -11.57 11.69 -8.63
C LYS A 56 -12.38 12.41 -9.68
N GLY A 57 -13.19 13.39 -9.29
CA GLY A 57 -13.96 14.22 -10.23
C GLY A 57 -13.08 15.03 -11.19
N LYS A 58 -11.81 15.29 -10.82
CA LYS A 58 -10.79 15.94 -11.66
C LYS A 58 -9.92 14.94 -12.46
N GLY A 59 -10.28 13.65 -12.45
CA GLY A 59 -9.58 12.61 -13.21
C GLY A 59 -8.43 11.95 -12.47
N LEU A 60 -8.28 12.16 -11.14
CA LEU A 60 -7.28 11.43 -10.36
C LEU A 60 -7.59 9.93 -10.38
N THR A 61 -6.59 9.14 -10.74
CA THR A 61 -6.56 7.70 -10.46
C THR A 61 -5.21 7.30 -9.89
N ILE A 62 -5.20 6.34 -8.98
CA ILE A 62 -3.99 5.77 -8.40
C ILE A 62 -4.03 4.27 -8.62
N THR A 63 -3.00 3.76 -9.27
CA THR A 63 -2.82 2.33 -9.50
C THR A 63 -1.52 1.84 -8.88
N LEU A 64 -1.53 0.60 -8.42
CA LEU A 64 -0.41 -0.07 -7.78
C LEU A 64 -0.16 -1.38 -8.53
N GLU A 65 0.99 -1.52 -9.19
CA GLU A 65 1.42 -2.77 -9.80
C GLU A 65 2.38 -3.49 -8.85
N LEU A 66 2.05 -4.71 -8.43
CA LEU A 66 2.88 -5.55 -7.57
C LEU A 66 3.43 -6.72 -8.40
N LYS A 67 4.75 -6.82 -8.51
CA LYS A 67 5.46 -7.82 -9.33
C LYS A 67 6.01 -8.96 -8.47
N LYS A 68 6.09 -10.16 -9.03
CA LYS A 68 6.63 -11.36 -8.36
C LYS A 68 8.02 -11.19 -7.75
N ASN A 69 8.82 -10.32 -8.32
CA ASN A 69 10.20 -10.10 -7.88
C ASN A 69 10.31 -9.17 -6.66
N GLY A 70 9.19 -8.84 -6.00
CA GLY A 70 9.17 -7.95 -4.84
C GLY A 70 9.31 -6.46 -5.18
N THR A 71 9.24 -6.08 -6.46
CA THR A 71 9.17 -4.67 -6.85
C THR A 71 7.75 -4.25 -7.16
N GLY A 72 7.42 -2.98 -6.96
CA GLY A 72 6.14 -2.40 -7.30
C GLY A 72 6.29 -1.04 -7.96
N ILE A 73 5.21 -0.62 -8.62
CA ILE A 73 5.11 0.69 -9.25
C ILE A 73 3.77 1.30 -8.86
N GLU A 74 3.81 2.48 -8.28
CA GLU A 74 2.63 3.33 -8.10
C GLU A 74 2.55 4.32 -9.25
N THR A 75 1.39 4.42 -9.88
CA THR A 75 1.11 5.39 -10.92
C THR A 75 -0.07 6.26 -10.51
N VAL A 76 0.19 7.54 -10.36
CA VAL A 76 -0.83 8.57 -10.15
C VAL A 76 -1.06 9.26 -11.49
N THR A 77 -2.33 9.39 -11.92
CA THR A 77 -2.74 10.12 -13.11
C THR A 77 -3.65 11.29 -12.74
N GLY A 78 -3.82 12.25 -13.62
CA GLY A 78 -4.61 13.46 -13.35
C GLY A 78 -3.76 14.62 -12.87
N PRO A 79 -4.30 15.49 -12.00
CA PRO A 79 -3.49 16.51 -11.34
C PRO A 79 -2.34 15.84 -10.59
N ASP A 80 -1.14 16.36 -10.64
CA ASP A 80 0.04 15.83 -9.96
C ASP A 80 0.48 14.42 -10.40
N ALA A 81 0.35 14.12 -11.70
CA ALA A 81 0.74 12.84 -12.30
C ALA A 81 2.18 12.47 -11.91
N LYS A 82 2.35 11.26 -11.36
CA LYS A 82 3.63 10.76 -10.83
C LYS A 82 3.73 9.26 -10.97
N VAL A 83 4.95 8.76 -11.19
CA VAL A 83 5.28 7.33 -11.13
C VAL A 83 6.35 7.13 -10.07
N THR A 84 6.11 6.21 -9.14
CA THR A 84 7.03 5.91 -8.02
C THR A 84 7.29 4.41 -7.99
N SER A 85 8.55 4.00 -7.93
CA SER A 85 8.94 2.61 -7.73
C SER A 85 9.20 2.35 -6.25
N PHE A 86 8.86 1.13 -5.77
CA PHE A 86 9.04 0.73 -4.38
C PHE A 86 9.29 -0.78 -4.29
N THR A 87 9.56 -1.27 -3.08
CA THR A 87 9.65 -2.70 -2.76
C THR A 87 8.44 -3.15 -1.96
N TRP A 88 8.06 -4.42 -2.14
CA TRP A 88 6.99 -5.05 -1.38
C TRP A 88 7.29 -6.52 -1.12
N TYR A 89 6.65 -7.10 -0.11
CA TYR A 89 6.68 -8.53 0.16
C TYR A 89 5.43 -8.99 0.91
N ASP A 90 5.11 -10.28 0.76
CA ASP A 90 4.06 -10.96 1.51
C ASP A 90 4.69 -11.57 2.76
N ALA A 91 4.16 -11.21 3.93
CA ALA A 91 4.63 -11.69 5.22
C ALA A 91 3.70 -12.74 5.85
N GLY A 92 2.93 -13.45 5.00
CA GLY A 92 2.04 -14.52 5.46
C GLY A 92 0.81 -14.02 6.23
N GLY A 93 -0.06 -13.27 5.56
CA GLY A 93 -1.28 -12.69 6.12
C GLY A 93 -1.26 -11.16 6.18
N THR A 94 -0.14 -10.55 5.82
CA THR A 94 0.00 -9.11 5.64
C THR A 94 0.77 -8.80 4.37
N ILE A 95 0.48 -7.68 3.76
CA ILE A 95 1.30 -7.10 2.69
C ILE A 95 2.17 -6.00 3.29
N CYS A 96 3.47 -6.06 3.04
CA CYS A 96 4.41 -5.02 3.45
C CYS A 96 4.85 -4.21 2.22
N ILE A 97 4.65 -2.89 2.25
CA ILE A 97 5.03 -1.93 1.22
C ILE A 97 5.94 -0.90 1.87
N LEU A 98 7.17 -0.75 1.38
CA LEU A 98 8.18 0.13 1.97
C LEU A 98 8.35 -0.11 3.48
N ASP A 99 8.37 -1.39 3.91
CA ASP A 99 8.48 -1.85 5.29
C ASP A 99 7.26 -1.53 6.21
N GLU A 100 6.21 -0.93 5.69
CA GLU A 100 4.92 -0.78 6.38
C GLU A 100 4.02 -1.99 6.06
N CYS A 101 3.69 -2.81 7.08
CA CYS A 101 2.93 -4.05 6.91
C CYS A 101 1.46 -3.85 7.27
N ASN A 102 0.57 -4.24 6.37
CA ASN A 102 -0.87 -4.03 6.48
C ASN A 102 -1.64 -5.34 6.33
N ILE A 103 -2.66 -5.54 7.16
CA ILE A 103 -3.59 -6.66 7.06
C ILE A 103 -4.45 -6.48 5.80
N TYR A 104 -4.77 -7.59 5.14
CA TYR A 104 -5.68 -7.60 3.99
C TYR A 104 -6.99 -8.31 4.30
N GLU A 105 -8.01 -8.00 3.53
CA GLU A 105 -9.30 -8.67 3.54
C GLU A 105 -9.54 -9.38 2.21
N MET A 106 -9.97 -10.64 2.29
CA MET A 106 -10.39 -11.41 1.13
C MET A 106 -11.88 -11.75 1.25
N THR A 107 -12.69 -11.29 0.29
CA THR A 107 -14.12 -11.56 0.24
C THR A 107 -14.51 -12.06 -1.14
N ASN A 108 -15.19 -13.22 -1.24
CA ASN A 108 -15.85 -13.72 -2.44
C ASN A 108 -15.03 -13.60 -3.74
N SER A 109 -13.79 -14.09 -3.74
CA SER A 109 -12.83 -13.98 -4.84
C SER A 109 -12.29 -12.58 -5.15
N GLN A 110 -12.60 -11.59 -4.34
CA GLN A 110 -12.00 -10.26 -4.42
C GLN A 110 -11.06 -10.05 -3.26
N LEU A 111 -9.80 -9.81 -3.57
CA LEU A 111 -8.79 -9.42 -2.60
C LEU A 111 -8.77 -7.90 -2.51
N SER A 112 -8.89 -7.38 -1.31
CA SER A 112 -8.67 -5.96 -1.02
C SER A 112 -7.76 -5.83 0.19
N PHE A 113 -6.99 -4.76 0.24
CA PHE A 113 -6.21 -4.40 1.42
C PHE A 113 -6.36 -2.92 1.73
N HIS A 114 -6.20 -2.61 3.00
CA HIS A 114 -6.29 -1.25 3.50
C HIS A 114 -4.93 -0.87 4.08
N ILE A 115 -4.52 0.34 3.79
CA ILE A 115 -3.42 0.98 4.51
C ILE A 115 -4.04 1.98 5.46
N ASN A 116 -3.91 1.71 6.76
CA ASN A 116 -4.30 2.66 7.80
C ASN A 116 -3.02 3.32 8.30
N LYS A 117 -2.76 4.54 7.83
CA LYS A 117 -1.55 5.28 8.20
C LYS A 117 -1.87 6.31 9.26
N VAL A 118 -1.38 6.06 10.47
CA VAL A 118 -1.42 7.05 11.54
C VAL A 118 -0.34 8.10 11.29
N LYS A 119 -0.76 9.35 11.20
CA LYS A 119 0.12 10.49 11.10
C LYS A 119 0.26 11.13 12.47
N ASP A 120 1.46 11.15 13.02
CA ASP A 120 1.72 11.82 14.28
C ASP A 120 1.48 13.33 14.17
N PRO A 121 1.03 13.97 15.26
CA PRO A 121 0.82 15.41 15.25
C PRO A 121 2.14 16.16 15.08
N PHE A 122 2.11 17.26 14.37
CA PHE A 122 3.29 18.10 14.14
C PHE A 122 2.90 19.59 14.04
N CYS A 123 3.89 20.45 14.16
CA CYS A 123 3.75 21.88 14.00
C CYS A 123 4.40 22.33 12.69
N ILE A 124 3.74 23.15 11.91
CA ILE A 124 4.29 23.80 10.71
C ILE A 124 4.37 25.30 10.91
N ASP A 125 5.37 25.93 10.31
CA ASP A 125 5.49 27.38 10.25
C ASP A 125 4.74 27.97 9.03
N GLU A 126 4.81 29.29 8.88
CA GLU A 126 4.19 30.04 7.77
C GLU A 126 4.72 29.63 6.38
N ASN A 127 5.86 28.94 6.30
CA ASN A 127 6.44 28.41 5.05
C ASN A 127 6.15 26.92 4.84
N TYR A 128 5.24 26.34 5.64
CA TYR A 128 4.91 24.91 5.66
C TYR A 128 6.08 24.00 6.06
N ALA A 129 7.10 24.53 6.72
CA ALA A 129 8.19 23.70 7.24
C ALA A 129 7.84 23.13 8.62
N VAL A 130 8.10 21.84 8.82
CA VAL A 130 7.89 21.17 10.11
C VAL A 130 8.86 21.72 11.13
N THR A 131 8.33 22.19 12.26
CA THR A 131 9.11 22.73 13.39
C THR A 131 9.38 21.66 14.44
N GLY A 132 10.25 21.98 15.41
CA GLY A 132 10.55 21.08 16.54
C GLY A 132 9.53 21.12 17.68
N HIS A 133 8.41 21.83 17.55
CA HIS A 133 7.40 21.92 18.62
C HIS A 133 6.58 20.63 18.70
N THR A 134 6.48 20.06 19.90
CA THR A 134 5.84 18.77 20.15
C THR A 134 4.46 18.86 20.81
N SER A 135 3.97 20.09 21.03
CA SER A 135 2.63 20.32 21.56
C SER A 135 1.93 21.46 20.81
N LYS A 136 0.59 21.37 20.75
CA LYS A 136 -0.24 22.43 20.16
C LYS A 136 0.04 23.78 20.78
N ARG A 137 0.10 23.84 22.10
CA ARG A 137 0.33 25.08 22.86
C ARG A 137 1.67 25.73 22.50
N ASP A 138 2.75 24.93 22.43
CA ASP A 138 4.08 25.47 22.12
C ASP A 138 4.18 25.88 20.65
N CYS A 139 3.50 25.17 19.76
CA CYS A 139 3.40 25.50 18.35
C CYS A 139 2.72 26.86 18.14
N GLU A 140 1.50 27.02 18.64
CA GLU A 140 0.68 28.23 18.44
C GLU A 140 1.23 29.48 19.19
N ASN A 141 1.98 29.27 20.28
CA ASN A 141 2.61 30.36 21.02
C ASN A 141 3.98 30.79 20.45
N ALA A 142 4.63 29.96 19.65
CA ALA A 142 5.97 30.23 19.11
C ALA A 142 5.94 31.33 18.03
N SER A 143 4.89 31.35 17.19
CA SER A 143 4.66 32.36 16.17
C SER A 143 3.17 32.40 15.77
N THR A 144 2.67 33.57 15.41
CA THR A 144 1.29 33.74 14.94
C THR A 144 0.99 33.07 13.60
N GLY A 145 2.04 32.68 12.87
CA GLY A 145 1.93 31.97 11.59
C GLY A 145 2.07 30.45 11.72
N ASN A 146 2.31 29.94 12.94
CA ASN A 146 2.44 28.51 13.13
C ASN A 146 1.05 27.85 13.24
N GLU A 147 0.95 26.66 12.62
CA GLU A 147 -0.25 25.83 12.63
C GLU A 147 0.06 24.45 13.21
N TRP A 148 -0.82 23.98 14.10
CA TRP A 148 -0.74 22.65 14.67
C TRP A 148 -1.57 21.66 13.86
N SER A 149 -0.90 20.67 13.26
CA SER A 149 -1.54 19.52 12.62
C SER A 149 -1.79 18.44 13.67
N PRO A 150 -3.03 18.05 13.93
CA PRO A 150 -3.34 17.02 14.92
C PRO A 150 -2.94 15.62 14.43
N LYS A 151 -2.98 14.65 15.35
CA LYS A 151 -2.89 13.23 14.99
C LYS A 151 -4.06 12.84 14.11
N GLU A 152 -3.78 12.19 12.99
CA GLU A 152 -4.78 11.72 12.03
C GLU A 152 -4.55 10.26 11.68
N CYS A 153 -5.60 9.53 11.33
CA CYS A 153 -5.50 8.23 10.69
C CYS A 153 -6.05 8.30 9.26
N HIS A 154 -5.20 8.06 8.30
CA HIS A 154 -5.55 8.02 6.89
C HIS A 154 -5.86 6.59 6.46
N LYS A 155 -6.89 6.42 5.66
CA LYS A 155 -7.26 5.17 5.02
C LYS A 155 -7.01 5.23 3.53
N ILE A 156 -6.40 4.15 2.99
CA ILE A 156 -6.34 3.91 1.56
C ILE A 156 -6.81 2.47 1.33
N LYS A 157 -7.83 2.29 0.48
CA LYS A 157 -8.35 0.98 0.10
C LYS A 157 -8.05 0.68 -1.36
N TYR A 158 -7.44 -0.47 -1.59
CA TYR A 158 -7.11 -0.97 -2.91
C TYR A 158 -8.01 -2.15 -3.27
N LYS A 159 -8.32 -2.26 -4.56
CA LYS A 159 -9.04 -3.39 -5.14
C LYS A 159 -8.27 -3.91 -6.34
N LYS A 160 -8.13 -5.25 -6.46
CA LYS A 160 -7.45 -5.87 -7.59
C LYS A 160 -8.23 -5.64 -8.88
N GLN A 161 -7.54 -5.28 -9.94
CA GLN A 161 -8.09 -5.29 -11.29
C GLN A 161 -8.05 -6.74 -11.82
N ILE A 162 -9.16 -7.18 -12.36
CA ILE A 162 -9.35 -8.50 -12.97
C ILE A 162 -9.22 -8.35 -14.48
#